data_7e36682a36488ac50f2ae434aac6b241
#
_entry.id   7e36682a36488ac50f2ae434aac6b241
#
_cell.length_a   1.000
_cell.length_b   1.000
_cell.length_c   1.000
_cell.angle_alpha   90.00
_cell.angle_beta   90.00
_cell.angle_gamma   90.00
#
_symmetry.space_group_name_H-M   'P 1'
#
loop_
_entity.id
_entity.type
_entity.pdbx_description
1 polymer ?
#
loop_
_entity_poly.entity_id
_entity_poly.type
_entity_poly.pdbx_seq_one_letter_code
_entity_poly.pdbx_strand_id
1 'polypeptide(L)'
;MHIHLQNPADDPLFDFSHEMWDAAAARAPDLGGGHEVSVGRTGADFDTAIATAEALVCDASVIKAHFPCHAPRLLLLFVTNAGLDRLAPFDWLPPGVILMNNRGTHSVKAGEFGIMSLLMLANRVPEMVTHQRAGNWRKLWGAAVAGETVTIVGLGSLGGSIARHASGFGMDVIGVRANPAPHPHCGRVIGTGALDTALPDTRFLVLACPLTPATRGLIDRRRIGLLPEGAGVVNIGRGELVDQNALCDSLDAGKLRGAVLDVFDPEPIPPGHRLWTTKNLIVSPHTAADDPATYNPISLDLFLENLLAWRSGRALPNQFDIARGY
;
A
#
# COMPACT_ATOMS: atom_id res chain seq x y z
N MET A 1 -7.43 -30.17 -6.06
CA MET A 1 -8.01 -28.80 -6.11
C MET A 1 -7.61 -28.18 -7.42
N HIS A 2 -8.61 -27.58 -8.15
CA HIS A 2 -8.32 -26.78 -9.33
C HIS A 2 -8.07 -25.33 -8.91
N ILE A 3 -6.88 -24.81 -9.21
CA ILE A 3 -6.43 -23.44 -8.93
C ILE A 3 -6.30 -22.71 -10.26
N HIS A 4 -7.02 -21.61 -10.40
CA HIS A 4 -6.94 -20.76 -11.59
C HIS A 4 -6.19 -19.47 -11.31
N LEU A 5 -5.18 -19.17 -12.14
CA LEU A 5 -4.44 -17.92 -12.13
C LEU A 5 -4.94 -17.08 -13.32
N GLN A 6 -5.73 -16.03 -13.06
CA GLN A 6 -6.25 -15.16 -14.10
C GLN A 6 -5.46 -13.87 -14.18
N ASN A 7 -4.79 -13.70 -15.31
CA ASN A 7 -4.05 -12.48 -15.62
C ASN A 7 -4.99 -11.34 -16.05
N PRO A 8 -4.67 -10.07 -15.78
CA PRO A 8 -5.41 -8.95 -16.33
C PRO A 8 -5.23 -8.87 -17.86
N ALA A 9 -6.23 -8.32 -18.55
CA ALA A 9 -6.19 -8.24 -20.01
C ALA A 9 -5.09 -7.29 -20.52
N ASP A 10 -4.87 -6.18 -19.81
CA ASP A 10 -4.14 -5.01 -20.30
C ASP A 10 -2.81 -4.72 -19.54
N ASP A 11 -2.42 -5.57 -18.59
CA ASP A 11 -1.18 -5.37 -17.81
C ASP A 11 -0.31 -6.62 -17.79
N PRO A 12 0.55 -6.84 -18.82
CA PRO A 12 1.41 -8.01 -18.89
C PRO A 12 2.58 -8.01 -17.90
N LEU A 13 2.84 -6.87 -17.23
CA LEU A 13 3.98 -6.74 -16.31
C LEU A 13 3.83 -7.64 -15.08
N PHE A 14 2.60 -7.92 -14.68
CA PHE A 14 2.26 -8.72 -13.50
C PHE A 14 1.60 -10.06 -13.87
N ASP A 15 1.95 -10.60 -15.04
CA ASP A 15 1.41 -11.88 -15.47
C ASP A 15 1.94 -13.08 -14.67
N PHE A 16 1.03 -13.96 -14.32
CA PHE A 16 1.36 -15.30 -13.83
C PHE A 16 1.63 -16.24 -14.99
N SER A 17 2.50 -17.23 -14.76
CA SER A 17 2.78 -18.33 -15.66
C SER A 17 2.82 -19.67 -14.92
N HIS A 18 2.72 -20.79 -15.66
CA HIS A 18 2.93 -22.11 -15.07
C HIS A 18 4.33 -22.26 -14.47
N GLU A 19 5.35 -21.70 -15.10
CA GLU A 19 6.72 -21.73 -14.60
C GLU A 19 6.84 -21.02 -13.22
N MET A 20 6.19 -19.86 -13.07
CA MET A 20 6.16 -19.14 -11.79
C MET A 20 5.44 -19.97 -10.70
N TRP A 21 4.35 -20.62 -11.07
CA TRP A 21 3.64 -21.52 -10.16
C TRP A 21 4.53 -22.69 -9.73
N ASP A 22 5.18 -23.37 -10.67
CA ASP A 22 6.04 -24.52 -10.40
C ASP A 22 7.21 -24.13 -9.49
N ALA A 23 7.79 -22.94 -9.72
CA ALA A 23 8.84 -22.40 -8.87
C ALA A 23 8.34 -22.08 -7.44
N ALA A 24 7.13 -21.56 -7.28
CA ALA A 24 6.52 -21.30 -5.98
C ALA A 24 6.17 -22.62 -5.26
N ALA A 25 5.57 -23.56 -5.97
CA ALA A 25 5.23 -24.89 -5.43
C ALA A 25 6.47 -25.67 -4.96
N ALA A 26 7.59 -25.54 -5.67
CA ALA A 26 8.87 -26.13 -5.26
C ALA A 26 9.40 -25.56 -3.94
N ARG A 27 9.07 -24.30 -3.60
CA ARG A 27 9.42 -23.69 -2.30
C ARG A 27 8.47 -24.09 -1.18
N ALA A 28 7.32 -24.69 -1.50
CA ALA A 28 6.30 -25.10 -0.54
C ALA A 28 5.96 -26.60 -0.63
N PRO A 29 6.94 -27.52 -0.39
CA PRO A 29 6.76 -28.95 -0.60
C PRO A 29 5.67 -29.57 0.28
N ASP A 30 5.39 -28.98 1.44
CA ASP A 30 4.35 -29.46 2.38
C ASP A 30 2.91 -29.27 1.85
N LEU A 31 2.71 -28.45 0.81
CA LEU A 31 1.42 -28.31 0.16
C LEU A 31 1.00 -29.54 -0.64
N GLY A 32 1.94 -30.43 -0.91
CA GLY A 32 1.71 -31.66 -1.66
C GLY A 32 1.39 -31.39 -3.11
N GLY A 33 1.81 -32.29 -3.99
CA GLY A 33 1.41 -32.29 -5.40
C GLY A 33 -0.08 -32.60 -5.58
N GLY A 34 -0.54 -32.57 -6.82
CA GLY A 34 -1.90 -32.96 -7.17
C GLY A 34 -2.90 -31.80 -7.26
N HIS A 35 -2.41 -30.58 -7.38
CA HIS A 35 -3.22 -29.46 -7.81
C HIS A 35 -3.26 -29.41 -9.35
N GLU A 36 -4.46 -29.26 -9.89
CA GLU A 36 -4.65 -28.86 -11.28
C GLU A 36 -4.52 -27.34 -11.34
N VAL A 37 -3.61 -26.83 -12.15
CA VAL A 37 -3.37 -25.39 -12.26
C VAL A 37 -3.62 -24.95 -13.69
N SER A 38 -4.45 -23.95 -13.86
CA SER A 38 -4.70 -23.30 -15.14
C SER A 38 -4.33 -21.82 -15.08
N VAL A 39 -3.83 -21.30 -16.20
CA VAL A 39 -3.47 -19.89 -16.35
C VAL A 39 -4.28 -19.33 -17.51
N GLY A 40 -4.97 -18.22 -17.30
CA GLY A 40 -5.78 -17.54 -18.30
C GLY A 40 -5.50 -16.06 -18.39
N ARG A 41 -5.93 -15.43 -19.49
CA ARG A 41 -5.87 -13.99 -19.70
C ARG A 41 -7.17 -13.44 -20.25
N THR A 42 -7.83 -14.20 -21.14
CA THR A 42 -9.05 -13.75 -21.79
C THR A 42 -10.29 -14.01 -20.93
N GLY A 43 -11.40 -13.31 -21.24
CA GLY A 43 -12.68 -13.61 -20.61
C GLY A 43 -13.15 -15.06 -20.88
N ALA A 44 -12.85 -15.62 -22.06
CA ALA A 44 -13.16 -17.00 -22.38
C ALA A 44 -12.37 -18.01 -21.52
N ASP A 45 -11.10 -17.70 -21.19
CA ASP A 45 -10.31 -18.50 -20.27
C ASP A 45 -10.94 -18.47 -18.87
N PHE A 46 -11.33 -17.26 -18.41
CA PHE A 46 -12.00 -17.08 -17.13
C PHE A 46 -13.30 -17.87 -17.06
N ASP A 47 -14.19 -17.71 -18.06
CA ASP A 47 -15.50 -18.39 -18.10
C ASP A 47 -15.37 -19.91 -18.09
N THR A 48 -14.35 -20.43 -18.76
CA THR A 48 -14.05 -21.86 -18.78
C THR A 48 -13.57 -22.35 -17.44
N ALA A 49 -12.62 -21.65 -16.84
CA ALA A 49 -11.97 -22.07 -15.62
C ALA A 49 -12.86 -21.92 -14.38
N ILE A 50 -13.64 -20.83 -14.28
CA ILE A 50 -14.42 -20.51 -13.06
C ILE A 50 -15.51 -21.54 -12.77
N ALA A 51 -15.96 -22.27 -13.80
CA ALA A 51 -16.94 -23.34 -13.64
C ALA A 51 -16.45 -24.50 -12.76
N THR A 52 -15.13 -24.71 -12.69
CA THR A 52 -14.51 -25.84 -11.97
C THR A 52 -13.47 -25.38 -10.94
N ALA A 53 -13.00 -24.14 -10.98
CA ALA A 53 -12.00 -23.62 -10.06
C ALA A 53 -12.52 -23.63 -8.61
N GLU A 54 -11.67 -24.14 -7.71
CA GLU A 54 -11.89 -24.15 -6.27
C GLU A 54 -11.10 -23.00 -5.60
N ALA A 55 -10.04 -22.52 -6.27
CA ALA A 55 -9.33 -21.32 -5.88
C ALA A 55 -9.05 -20.44 -7.11
N LEU A 56 -9.20 -19.12 -6.94
CA LEU A 56 -8.89 -18.12 -7.95
C LEU A 56 -7.85 -17.13 -7.39
N VAL A 57 -6.80 -16.91 -8.18
CA VAL A 57 -5.80 -15.86 -7.94
C VAL A 57 -5.90 -14.87 -9.08
N CYS A 58 -6.17 -13.61 -8.78
CA CYS A 58 -6.37 -12.59 -9.82
C CYS A 58 -6.15 -11.16 -9.27
N ASP A 59 -5.99 -10.21 -10.17
CA ASP A 59 -6.00 -8.78 -9.87
C ASP A 59 -7.43 -8.23 -9.68
N ALA A 60 -7.55 -7.08 -9.03
CA ALA A 60 -8.83 -6.39 -8.82
C ALA A 60 -9.53 -5.98 -10.12
N SER A 61 -8.81 -5.80 -11.24
CA SER A 61 -9.41 -5.51 -12.54
C SER A 61 -10.21 -6.69 -13.06
N VAL A 62 -9.74 -7.91 -12.83
CA VAL A 62 -10.47 -9.16 -13.16
C VAL A 62 -11.79 -9.24 -12.38
N ILE A 63 -11.75 -8.89 -11.09
CA ILE A 63 -12.98 -8.84 -10.28
C ILE A 63 -13.98 -7.84 -10.88
N LYS A 64 -13.55 -6.65 -11.23
CA LYS A 64 -14.40 -5.61 -11.83
C LYS A 64 -14.97 -6.01 -13.19
N ALA A 65 -14.23 -6.81 -13.95
CA ALA A 65 -14.63 -7.23 -15.29
C ALA A 65 -15.60 -8.41 -15.27
N HIS A 66 -15.47 -9.33 -14.31
CA HIS A 66 -16.13 -10.64 -14.36
C HIS A 66 -17.08 -10.93 -13.21
N PHE A 67 -17.00 -10.21 -12.09
CA PHE A 67 -17.90 -10.45 -10.94
C PHE A 67 -19.04 -9.40 -10.89
N PRO A 68 -20.25 -9.78 -10.40
CA PRO A 68 -20.60 -11.11 -9.88
C PRO A 68 -20.72 -12.17 -10.99
N CYS A 69 -20.26 -13.39 -10.71
CA CYS A 69 -20.33 -14.51 -11.64
C CYS A 69 -20.81 -15.80 -10.94
N HIS A 70 -21.22 -16.79 -11.75
CA HIS A 70 -21.56 -18.13 -11.24
C HIS A 70 -20.26 -18.94 -11.05
N ALA A 71 -19.83 -19.10 -9.82
CA ALA A 71 -18.60 -19.82 -9.43
C ALA A 71 -18.94 -20.97 -8.45
N PRO A 72 -19.53 -22.07 -8.94
CA PRO A 72 -20.20 -23.06 -8.09
C PRO A 72 -19.26 -23.85 -7.18
N ARG A 73 -17.97 -23.87 -7.47
CA ARG A 73 -16.97 -24.61 -6.71
C ARG A 73 -15.95 -23.72 -6.00
N LEU A 74 -16.02 -22.40 -6.19
CA LEU A 74 -15.05 -21.48 -5.65
C LEU A 74 -15.13 -21.45 -4.11
N LEU A 75 -14.00 -21.66 -3.45
CA LEU A 75 -13.84 -21.66 -2.00
C LEU A 75 -12.92 -20.52 -1.56
N LEU A 76 -11.87 -20.25 -2.34
CA LEU A 76 -10.82 -19.30 -2.02
C LEU A 76 -10.66 -18.29 -3.16
N LEU A 77 -10.67 -17.01 -2.83
CA LEU A 77 -10.37 -15.92 -3.75
C LEU A 77 -9.20 -15.10 -3.20
N PHE A 78 -8.06 -15.15 -3.88
CA PHE A 78 -6.89 -14.34 -3.56
C PHE A 78 -6.75 -13.21 -4.57
N VAL A 79 -6.99 -11.98 -4.10
CA VAL A 79 -6.82 -10.78 -4.93
C VAL A 79 -5.41 -10.24 -4.72
N THR A 80 -4.66 -10.10 -5.81
CA THR A 80 -3.25 -9.71 -5.77
C THR A 80 -3.02 -8.23 -5.41
N ASN A 81 -4.06 -7.48 -5.11
CA ASN A 81 -3.98 -6.14 -4.53
C ASN A 81 -3.97 -6.20 -3.00
N ALA A 82 -3.17 -5.39 -2.35
CA ALA A 82 -3.14 -5.31 -0.89
C ALA A 82 -4.36 -4.54 -0.33
N GLY A 83 -4.75 -3.45 -0.97
CA GLY A 83 -5.95 -2.67 -0.62
C GLY A 83 -7.11 -3.03 -1.54
N LEU A 84 -8.24 -3.44 -0.96
CA LEU A 84 -9.46 -3.82 -1.68
C LEU A 84 -10.59 -2.79 -1.52
N ASP A 85 -10.31 -1.63 -0.99
CA ASP A 85 -11.27 -0.55 -0.74
C ASP A 85 -12.05 -0.14 -2.00
N ARG A 86 -11.42 -0.20 -3.18
CA ARG A 86 -12.05 0.10 -4.48
C ARG A 86 -12.94 -1.01 -5.05
N LEU A 87 -13.05 -2.15 -4.36
CA LEU A 87 -13.97 -3.25 -4.69
C LEU A 87 -15.25 -3.22 -3.84
N ALA A 88 -15.34 -2.32 -2.88
CA ALA A 88 -16.56 -2.14 -2.08
C ALA A 88 -17.71 -1.54 -2.93
N PRO A 89 -18.97 -1.91 -2.65
CA PRO A 89 -19.39 -2.92 -1.66
C PRO A 89 -19.08 -4.35 -2.15
N PHE A 90 -18.91 -5.29 -1.21
CA PHE A 90 -18.50 -6.67 -1.50
C PHE A 90 -19.68 -7.61 -1.75
N ASP A 91 -20.80 -7.11 -2.25
CA ASP A 91 -22.00 -7.86 -2.63
C ASP A 91 -21.81 -8.73 -3.89
N TRP A 92 -20.74 -8.48 -4.63
CA TRP A 92 -20.29 -9.29 -5.76
C TRP A 92 -19.64 -10.63 -5.35
N LEU A 93 -19.19 -10.77 -4.08
CA LEU A 93 -18.51 -11.97 -3.60
C LEU A 93 -19.50 -13.12 -3.42
N PRO A 94 -19.27 -14.30 -4.01
CA PRO A 94 -20.16 -15.43 -3.84
C PRO A 94 -20.23 -15.88 -2.39
N PRO A 95 -21.42 -16.29 -1.87
CA PRO A 95 -21.57 -16.73 -0.49
C PRO A 95 -20.64 -17.89 -0.14
N GLY A 96 -19.98 -17.81 1.00
CA GLY A 96 -19.09 -18.85 1.50
C GLY A 96 -17.66 -18.82 0.95
N VAL A 97 -17.37 -17.97 -0.03
CA VAL A 97 -16.01 -17.77 -0.56
C VAL A 97 -15.18 -16.95 0.44
N ILE A 98 -13.99 -17.43 0.75
CA ILE A 98 -13.04 -16.71 1.60
C ILE A 98 -12.24 -15.75 0.72
N LEU A 99 -12.37 -14.45 1.00
CA LEU A 99 -11.61 -13.39 0.34
C LEU A 99 -10.27 -13.18 1.04
N MET A 100 -9.20 -13.15 0.27
CA MET A 100 -7.84 -12.86 0.74
C MET A 100 -7.25 -11.73 -0.09
N ASN A 101 -6.33 -10.98 0.50
CA ASN A 101 -5.59 -9.92 -0.18
C ASN A 101 -4.08 -10.18 -0.17
N ASN A 102 -3.35 -9.36 -0.92
CA ASN A 102 -1.89 -9.49 -1.09
C ASN A 102 -1.09 -8.68 -0.04
N ARG A 103 -1.60 -8.54 1.17
CA ARG A 103 -0.91 -7.83 2.24
C ARG A 103 0.41 -8.52 2.59
N GLY A 104 1.50 -7.79 2.53
CA GLY A 104 2.85 -8.30 2.80
C GLY A 104 3.78 -8.21 1.59
N THR A 105 3.29 -8.40 0.39
CA THR A 105 4.07 -8.37 -0.86
C THR A 105 4.88 -7.09 -1.02
N HIS A 106 4.27 -5.96 -0.70
CA HIS A 106 4.87 -4.63 -0.90
C HIS A 106 5.81 -4.17 0.22
N SER A 107 6.02 -4.96 1.27
CA SER A 107 6.66 -4.47 2.51
C SER A 107 8.11 -4.01 2.31
N VAL A 108 8.91 -4.73 1.53
CA VAL A 108 10.32 -4.41 1.30
C VAL A 108 10.44 -3.10 0.52
N LYS A 109 9.80 -3.05 -0.64
CA LYS A 109 9.86 -1.88 -1.54
C LYS A 109 9.27 -0.62 -0.91
N ALA A 110 8.14 -0.75 -0.19
CA ALA A 110 7.55 0.37 0.55
C ALA A 110 8.48 0.90 1.64
N GLY A 111 9.22 0.03 2.34
CA GLY A 111 10.22 0.42 3.32
C GLY A 111 11.34 1.26 2.70
N GLU A 112 11.85 0.81 1.56
CA GLU A 112 12.89 1.54 0.80
C GLU A 112 12.38 2.88 0.27
N PHE A 113 11.19 2.90 -0.34
CA PHE A 113 10.58 4.14 -0.81
C PHE A 113 10.30 5.12 0.33
N GLY A 114 9.83 4.61 1.47
CA GLY A 114 9.57 5.43 2.65
C GLY A 114 10.84 6.08 3.18
N ILE A 115 11.93 5.33 3.39
CA ILE A 115 13.19 5.91 3.85
C ILE A 115 13.80 6.85 2.81
N MET A 116 13.75 6.52 1.52
CA MET A 116 14.15 7.43 0.44
C MET A 116 13.40 8.76 0.56
N SER A 117 12.07 8.72 0.72
CA SER A 117 11.24 9.92 0.85
C SER A 117 11.61 10.76 2.06
N LEU A 118 11.87 10.13 3.22
CA LEU A 118 12.33 10.83 4.42
C LEU A 118 13.69 11.51 4.20
N LEU A 119 14.63 10.84 3.56
CA LEU A 119 15.94 11.40 3.22
C LEU A 119 15.82 12.53 2.19
N MET A 120 14.94 12.41 1.19
CA MET A 120 14.65 13.49 0.23
C MET A 120 14.12 14.74 0.95
N LEU A 121 13.17 14.56 1.89
CA LEU A 121 12.61 15.66 2.67
C LEU A 121 13.65 16.30 3.59
N ALA A 122 14.47 15.51 4.28
CA ALA A 122 15.53 16.00 5.15
C ALA A 122 16.55 16.83 4.37
N ASN A 123 16.91 16.40 3.17
CA ASN A 123 17.85 17.06 2.28
C ASN A 123 17.21 18.13 1.38
N ARG A 124 15.91 18.45 1.56
CA ARG A 124 15.19 19.48 0.80
C ARG A 124 15.15 19.22 -0.71
N VAL A 125 15.19 17.95 -1.13
CA VAL A 125 15.17 17.58 -2.55
C VAL A 125 13.94 18.13 -3.29
N PRO A 126 12.70 18.08 -2.74
CA PRO A 126 11.54 18.66 -3.43
C PRO A 126 11.72 20.17 -3.70
N GLU A 127 12.32 20.91 -2.76
CA GLU A 127 12.60 22.34 -2.96
C GLU A 127 13.73 22.56 -3.98
N MET A 128 14.77 21.71 -3.97
CA MET A 128 15.82 21.75 -5.00
C MET A 128 15.23 21.53 -6.39
N VAL A 129 14.32 20.57 -6.55
CA VAL A 129 13.62 20.31 -7.83
C VAL A 129 12.79 21.52 -8.25
N THR A 130 12.10 22.18 -7.32
CA THR A 130 11.34 23.42 -7.60
C THR A 130 12.28 24.51 -8.14
N HIS A 131 13.42 24.75 -7.50
CA HIS A 131 14.40 25.73 -7.94
C HIS A 131 15.08 25.34 -9.27
N GLN A 132 15.39 24.06 -9.44
CA GLN A 132 15.97 23.54 -10.71
C GLN A 132 15.03 23.82 -11.88
N ARG A 133 13.73 23.54 -11.75
CA ARG A 133 12.72 23.77 -12.79
C ARG A 133 12.57 25.26 -13.12
N ALA A 134 12.78 26.12 -12.12
CA ALA A 134 12.76 27.58 -12.28
C ALA A 134 14.10 28.19 -12.78
N GLY A 135 15.12 27.37 -13.02
CA GLY A 135 16.45 27.86 -13.41
C GLY A 135 17.20 28.63 -12.31
N ASN A 136 16.81 28.45 -11.05
CA ASN A 136 17.37 29.19 -9.92
C ASN A 136 18.48 28.39 -9.22
N TRP A 137 19.70 28.91 -9.21
CA TRP A 137 20.79 28.38 -8.40
C TRP A 137 20.67 28.88 -6.97
N ARG A 138 20.10 28.02 -6.08
CA ARG A 138 19.93 28.32 -4.65
C ARG A 138 20.60 27.26 -3.79
N LYS A 139 21.49 27.67 -2.90
CA LYS A 139 22.07 26.76 -1.89
C LYS A 139 21.02 26.45 -0.83
N LEU A 140 20.69 25.17 -0.65
CA LEU A 140 19.76 24.67 0.36
C LEU A 140 20.50 23.65 1.23
N TRP A 141 20.46 23.89 2.55
CA TRP A 141 21.12 23.01 3.50
C TRP A 141 20.12 21.99 4.05
N GLY A 142 20.44 20.72 3.90
CA GLY A 142 19.75 19.62 4.55
C GLY A 142 20.19 19.42 6.00
N ALA A 143 19.58 18.43 6.65
CA ALA A 143 19.94 17.99 7.99
C ALA A 143 20.03 16.45 8.04
N ALA A 144 20.81 15.92 8.98
CA ALA A 144 20.74 14.50 9.30
C ALA A 144 19.33 14.13 9.83
N VAL A 145 18.91 12.91 9.61
CA VAL A 145 17.61 12.42 10.13
C VAL A 145 17.73 11.80 11.52
N ALA A 146 18.94 11.50 12.00
CA ALA A 146 19.16 10.93 13.31
C ALA A 146 18.67 11.89 14.41
N GLY A 147 17.86 11.38 15.34
CA GLY A 147 17.23 12.15 16.41
C GLY A 147 15.99 12.96 15.97
N GLU A 148 15.66 12.98 14.69
CA GLU A 148 14.43 13.63 14.21
C GLU A 148 13.22 12.72 14.42
N THR A 149 12.08 13.29 14.81
CA THR A 149 10.84 12.55 15.05
C THR A 149 10.12 12.26 13.75
N VAL A 150 9.81 10.99 13.51
CA VAL A 150 8.89 10.54 12.46
C VAL A 150 7.65 9.91 13.06
N THR A 151 6.47 10.42 12.68
CA THR A 151 5.18 9.81 13.04
C THR A 151 4.66 9.01 11.85
N ILE A 152 4.47 7.70 12.06
CA ILE A 152 3.99 6.76 11.03
C ILE A 152 2.56 6.32 11.37
N VAL A 153 1.60 6.74 10.55
CA VAL A 153 0.19 6.37 10.70
C VAL A 153 -0.09 5.09 9.90
N GLY A 154 -0.38 4.03 10.63
CA GLY A 154 -0.50 2.67 10.10
C GLY A 154 0.80 1.88 10.27
N LEU A 155 0.80 0.89 11.17
CA LEU A 155 1.92 -0.02 11.44
C LEU A 155 1.64 -1.43 10.90
N GLY A 156 1.03 -1.52 9.72
CA GLY A 156 0.91 -2.74 8.94
C GLY A 156 2.23 -3.10 8.24
N SER A 157 2.17 -3.91 7.18
CA SER A 157 3.35 -4.33 6.41
C SER A 157 4.18 -3.15 5.88
N LEU A 158 3.52 -2.13 5.31
CA LEU A 158 4.21 -0.96 4.75
C LEU A 158 4.83 -0.10 5.85
N GLY A 159 3.98 0.41 6.76
CA GLY A 159 4.44 1.33 7.80
C GLY A 159 5.39 0.67 8.82
N GLY A 160 5.22 -0.63 9.10
CA GLY A 160 6.16 -1.39 9.92
C GLY A 160 7.54 -1.51 9.27
N SER A 161 7.59 -1.71 7.94
CA SER A 161 8.85 -1.73 7.20
C SER A 161 9.53 -0.35 7.18
N ILE A 162 8.75 0.73 6.99
CA ILE A 162 9.28 2.11 7.09
C ILE A 162 9.81 2.38 8.50
N ALA A 163 9.07 1.96 9.55
CA ALA A 163 9.51 2.11 10.95
C ALA A 163 10.86 1.43 11.20
N ARG A 164 11.06 0.23 10.64
CA ARG A 164 12.32 -0.50 10.72
C ARG A 164 13.48 0.28 10.11
N HIS A 165 13.28 0.82 8.91
CA HIS A 165 14.33 1.61 8.24
C HIS A 165 14.58 2.93 8.97
N ALA A 166 13.53 3.67 9.35
CA ALA A 166 13.66 4.94 10.06
C ALA A 166 14.40 4.76 11.41
N SER A 167 14.04 3.72 12.17
CA SER A 167 14.75 3.35 13.41
C SER A 167 16.22 3.02 13.15
N GLY A 168 16.54 2.31 12.05
CA GLY A 168 17.91 2.01 11.63
C GLY A 168 18.75 3.25 11.26
N PHE A 169 18.10 4.34 10.85
CA PHE A 169 18.72 5.64 10.62
C PHE A 169 18.77 6.53 11.88
N GLY A 170 18.39 5.98 13.04
CA GLY A 170 18.46 6.69 14.32
C GLY A 170 17.34 7.72 14.52
N MET A 171 16.23 7.61 13.80
CA MET A 171 15.06 8.47 13.99
C MET A 171 14.24 8.05 15.21
N ASP A 172 13.58 9.01 15.87
CA ASP A 172 12.61 8.76 16.93
C ASP A 172 11.25 8.42 16.29
N VAL A 173 10.89 7.13 16.30
CA VAL A 173 9.69 6.63 15.61
C VAL A 173 8.50 6.61 16.55
N ILE A 174 7.45 7.36 16.21
CA ILE A 174 6.12 7.28 16.81
C ILE A 174 5.21 6.52 15.85
N GLY A 175 4.69 5.38 16.29
CA GLY A 175 3.71 4.62 15.54
C GLY A 175 2.28 4.96 15.93
N VAL A 176 1.38 5.05 14.95
CA VAL A 176 -0.06 5.28 15.18
C VAL A 176 -0.86 4.15 14.56
N ARG A 177 -1.73 3.50 15.34
CA ARG A 177 -2.61 2.42 14.88
C ARG A 177 -3.90 2.36 15.70
N ALA A 178 -4.96 1.80 15.13
CA ALA A 178 -6.27 1.73 15.77
C ALA A 178 -6.24 1.00 17.12
N ASN A 179 -5.50 -0.11 17.18
CA ASN A 179 -5.29 -0.88 18.41
C ASN A 179 -3.81 -0.72 18.82
N PRO A 180 -3.47 0.22 19.73
CA PRO A 180 -2.10 0.51 20.11
C PRO A 180 -1.49 -0.66 20.87
N ALA A 181 -0.52 -1.30 20.26
CA ALA A 181 0.31 -2.33 20.86
C ALA A 181 1.79 -2.01 20.54
N PRO A 182 2.74 -2.38 21.40
CA PRO A 182 4.16 -2.15 21.14
C PRO A 182 4.59 -2.66 19.77
N HIS A 183 5.53 -1.96 19.15
CA HIS A 183 6.14 -2.35 17.88
C HIS A 183 7.67 -2.26 18.00
N PRO A 184 8.44 -3.28 17.54
CA PRO A 184 9.88 -3.39 17.82
C PRO A 184 10.72 -2.21 17.31
N HIS A 185 10.21 -1.49 16.32
CA HIS A 185 10.91 -0.36 15.67
C HIS A 185 10.29 1.00 16.01
N CYS A 186 9.42 1.09 17.02
CA CYS A 186 8.83 2.35 17.48
C CYS A 186 9.19 2.58 18.95
N GLY A 187 9.71 3.75 19.27
CA GLY A 187 9.93 4.16 20.66
C GLY A 187 8.61 4.35 21.42
N ARG A 188 7.55 4.71 20.68
CA ARG A 188 6.19 4.88 21.23
C ARG A 188 5.14 4.47 20.18
N VAL A 189 4.07 3.81 20.63
CA VAL A 189 2.89 3.51 19.80
C VAL A 189 1.66 4.09 20.48
N ILE A 190 0.86 4.85 19.72
CA ILE A 190 -0.35 5.51 20.18
C ILE A 190 -1.57 5.12 19.36
N GLY A 191 -2.75 5.32 19.92
CA GLY A 191 -4.02 5.16 19.21
C GLY A 191 -4.28 6.33 18.25
N THR A 192 -5.12 6.10 17.22
CA THR A 192 -5.51 7.14 16.26
C THR A 192 -6.17 8.36 16.92
N GLY A 193 -6.89 8.18 18.03
CA GLY A 193 -7.48 9.27 18.80
C GLY A 193 -6.47 10.19 19.50
N ALA A 194 -5.23 9.73 19.67
CA ALA A 194 -4.15 10.51 20.27
C ALA A 194 -3.21 11.15 19.22
N LEU A 195 -3.52 11.04 17.92
CA LEU A 195 -2.69 11.57 16.83
C LEU A 195 -2.34 13.05 17.03
N ASP A 196 -3.32 13.86 17.41
CA ASP A 196 -3.15 15.31 17.61
C ASP A 196 -2.06 15.65 18.65
N THR A 197 -1.81 14.76 19.61
CA THR A 197 -0.76 14.97 20.61
C THR A 197 0.66 14.70 20.10
N ALA A 198 0.80 13.97 19.00
CA ALA A 198 2.08 13.68 18.40
C ALA A 198 2.47 14.69 17.30
N LEU A 199 1.48 15.27 16.60
CA LEU A 199 1.73 16.15 15.47
C LEU A 199 2.62 17.36 15.75
N PRO A 200 2.54 18.06 16.91
CA PRO A 200 3.41 19.21 17.19
C PRO A 200 4.92 18.89 17.24
N ASP A 201 5.26 17.64 17.58
CA ASP A 201 6.65 17.18 17.66
C ASP A 201 7.10 16.43 16.38
N THR A 202 6.19 16.28 15.40
CA THR A 202 6.41 15.47 14.22
C THR A 202 7.19 16.22 13.15
N ARG A 203 8.47 15.86 12.98
CA ARG A 203 9.30 16.40 11.89
C ARG A 203 8.91 15.84 10.54
N PHE A 204 8.57 14.55 10.49
CA PHE A 204 8.12 13.86 9.30
C PHE A 204 6.85 13.06 9.60
N LEU A 205 5.81 13.26 8.80
CA LEU A 205 4.57 12.51 8.88
C LEU A 205 4.52 11.52 7.72
N VAL A 206 4.34 10.22 8.03
CA VAL A 206 4.17 9.16 7.03
C VAL A 206 2.78 8.55 7.17
N LEU A 207 2.05 8.47 6.07
CA LEU A 207 0.73 7.84 5.99
C LEU A 207 0.85 6.52 5.22
N ALA A 208 0.59 5.42 5.91
CA ALA A 208 0.65 4.05 5.42
C ALA A 208 -0.50 3.19 5.95
N CYS A 209 -1.61 3.84 6.34
CA CYS A 209 -2.81 3.16 6.83
C CYS A 209 -3.82 2.93 5.69
N PRO A 210 -4.74 1.94 5.84
CA PRO A 210 -5.82 1.74 4.89
C PRO A 210 -6.83 2.89 4.93
N LEU A 211 -7.55 3.08 3.81
CA LEU A 211 -8.69 3.97 3.76
C LEU A 211 -9.92 3.29 4.35
N THR A 212 -10.47 3.89 5.37
CA THR A 212 -11.70 3.48 6.04
C THR A 212 -12.54 4.71 6.34
N PRO A 213 -13.82 4.57 6.74
CA PRO A 213 -14.60 5.73 7.20
C PRO A 213 -13.91 6.52 8.32
N ALA A 214 -13.13 5.87 9.18
CA ALA A 214 -12.41 6.51 10.29
C ALA A 214 -11.10 7.19 9.87
N THR A 215 -10.53 6.84 8.72
CA THR A 215 -9.26 7.40 8.23
C THR A 215 -9.43 8.34 7.03
N ARG A 216 -10.61 8.40 6.42
CA ARG A 216 -10.91 9.37 5.36
C ARG A 216 -10.79 10.80 5.90
N GLY A 217 -9.98 11.63 5.23
CA GLY A 217 -9.69 12.99 5.67
C GLY A 217 -8.95 13.06 7.01
N LEU A 218 -8.25 11.99 7.38
CA LEU A 218 -7.54 11.93 8.68
C LEU A 218 -6.60 13.11 8.88
N ILE A 219 -5.91 13.54 7.83
CA ILE A 219 -4.99 14.70 7.85
C ILE A 219 -5.68 15.86 7.13
N ASP A 220 -6.57 16.50 7.86
CA ASP A 220 -7.29 17.69 7.44
C ASP A 220 -6.43 18.96 7.60
N ARG A 221 -6.98 20.12 7.18
CA ARG A 221 -6.34 21.44 7.31
C ARG A 221 -5.91 21.74 8.75
N ARG A 222 -6.71 21.37 9.74
CA ARG A 222 -6.43 21.60 11.15
C ARG A 222 -5.19 20.79 11.59
N ARG A 223 -5.14 19.51 11.24
CA ARG A 223 -4.00 18.63 11.58
C ARG A 223 -2.72 19.00 10.84
N ILE A 224 -2.82 19.44 9.58
CA ILE A 224 -1.68 20.04 8.87
C ILE A 224 -1.19 21.27 9.63
N GLY A 225 -2.11 22.05 10.20
CA GLY A 225 -1.80 23.20 11.04
C GLY A 225 -1.04 22.87 12.31
N LEU A 226 -1.22 21.67 12.90
CA LEU A 226 -0.51 21.21 14.11
C LEU A 226 0.93 20.80 13.84
N LEU A 227 1.28 20.43 12.60
CA LEU A 227 2.67 20.10 12.27
C LEU A 227 3.58 21.32 12.48
N PRO A 228 4.83 21.13 12.94
CA PRO A 228 5.77 22.23 13.09
C PRO A 228 6.14 22.84 11.73
N GLU A 229 6.65 24.08 11.76
CA GLU A 229 7.20 24.71 10.57
C GLU A 229 8.34 23.87 9.99
N GLY A 230 8.32 23.72 8.67
CA GLY A 230 9.30 22.92 7.96
C GLY A 230 9.14 21.41 8.13
N ALA A 231 8.01 20.92 8.62
CA ALA A 231 7.69 19.50 8.58
C ALA A 231 7.58 18.97 7.15
N GLY A 232 7.80 17.67 6.98
CA GLY A 232 7.64 16.95 5.71
C GLY A 232 6.52 15.92 5.77
N VAL A 233 5.84 15.68 4.66
CA VAL A 233 4.72 14.70 4.57
C VAL A 233 5.01 13.66 3.49
N VAL A 234 4.80 12.40 3.82
CA VAL A 234 4.84 11.26 2.87
C VAL A 234 3.49 10.54 2.92
N ASN A 235 2.88 10.31 1.76
CA ASN A 235 1.67 9.51 1.67
C ASN A 235 1.84 8.37 0.66
N ILE A 236 1.85 7.14 1.16
CA ILE A 236 1.86 5.88 0.38
C ILE A 236 0.66 4.98 0.73
N GLY A 237 -0.32 5.54 1.42
CA GLY A 237 -1.55 4.82 1.79
C GLY A 237 -2.66 5.01 0.76
N ARG A 238 -3.44 6.10 0.89
CA ARG A 238 -4.48 6.51 -0.05
C ARG A 238 -4.56 8.03 -0.13
N GLY A 239 -4.96 8.56 -1.30
CA GLY A 239 -5.09 10.01 -1.53
C GLY A 239 -6.03 10.67 -0.54
N GLU A 240 -7.17 10.03 -0.29
CA GLU A 240 -8.23 10.54 0.58
C GLU A 240 -7.88 10.60 2.08
N LEU A 241 -6.71 10.11 2.48
CA LEU A 241 -6.22 10.28 3.86
C LEU A 241 -5.89 11.74 4.18
N VAL A 242 -5.60 12.55 3.15
CA VAL A 242 -5.12 13.93 3.28
C VAL A 242 -6.05 14.88 2.55
N ASP A 243 -6.35 16.03 3.17
CA ASP A 243 -6.86 17.20 2.44
C ASP A 243 -5.74 17.73 1.53
N GLN A 244 -5.75 17.29 0.27
CA GLN A 244 -4.73 17.63 -0.73
C GLN A 244 -4.67 19.13 -1.01
N ASN A 245 -5.81 19.83 -0.92
CA ASN A 245 -5.84 21.29 -1.11
C ASN A 245 -5.16 21.99 0.07
N ALA A 246 -5.45 21.59 1.29
CA ALA A 246 -4.80 22.14 2.47
C ALA A 246 -3.29 21.85 2.49
N LEU A 247 -2.88 20.67 2.01
CA LEU A 247 -1.47 20.31 1.86
C LEU A 247 -0.77 21.23 0.85
N CYS A 248 -1.36 21.42 -0.33
CA CYS A 248 -0.83 22.31 -1.34
C CYS A 248 -0.73 23.77 -0.83
N ASP A 249 -1.78 24.27 -0.16
CA ASP A 249 -1.76 25.61 0.45
C ASP A 249 -0.60 25.76 1.44
N SER A 250 -0.35 24.74 2.27
CA SER A 250 0.74 24.74 3.26
C SER A 250 2.13 24.68 2.63
N LEU A 251 2.29 23.97 1.51
CA LEU A 251 3.51 23.93 0.72
C LEU A 251 3.78 25.28 0.04
N ASP A 252 2.73 25.86 -0.60
CA ASP A 252 2.83 27.15 -1.29
C ASP A 252 3.13 28.31 -0.31
N ALA A 253 2.57 28.24 0.91
CA ALA A 253 2.85 29.18 1.99
C ALA A 253 4.24 28.97 2.67
N GLY A 254 4.93 27.87 2.37
CA GLY A 254 6.23 27.54 2.97
C GLY A 254 6.18 27.04 4.41
N LYS A 255 4.98 26.76 4.94
CA LYS A 255 4.82 26.14 6.27
C LYS A 255 5.38 24.72 6.29
N LEU A 256 5.01 23.91 5.30
CA LEU A 256 5.61 22.60 5.08
C LEU A 256 6.85 22.74 4.20
N ARG A 257 7.90 21.98 4.52
CA ARG A 257 9.16 21.98 3.76
C ARG A 257 9.00 21.29 2.42
N GLY A 258 8.21 20.22 2.38
CA GLY A 258 7.99 19.42 1.18
C GLY A 258 7.05 18.25 1.44
N ALA A 259 6.61 17.64 0.36
CA ALA A 259 5.85 16.39 0.42
C ALA A 259 6.31 15.42 -0.68
N VAL A 260 6.16 14.11 -0.40
CA VAL A 260 6.30 13.02 -1.37
C VAL A 260 5.00 12.22 -1.33
N LEU A 261 4.26 12.25 -2.41
CA LEU A 261 2.97 11.59 -2.53
C LEU A 261 3.01 10.55 -3.64
N ASP A 262 2.54 9.35 -3.34
CA ASP A 262 2.41 8.26 -4.30
C ASP A 262 0.95 7.98 -4.66
N VAL A 263 0.01 8.52 -3.88
CA VAL A 263 -1.43 8.27 -3.99
C VAL A 263 -2.23 9.56 -3.95
N PHE A 264 -3.37 9.58 -4.67
CA PHE A 264 -4.12 10.81 -4.93
C PHE A 264 -5.64 10.55 -4.94
N ASP A 265 -6.39 11.64 -4.93
CA ASP A 265 -7.83 11.67 -5.18
C ASP A 265 -8.16 12.90 -6.04
N PRO A 266 -8.59 12.68 -7.32
CA PRO A 266 -8.75 11.39 -8.02
C PRO A 266 -7.44 10.80 -8.53
N GLU A 267 -7.46 9.48 -8.82
CA GLU A 267 -6.42 8.77 -9.55
C GLU A 267 -6.98 8.20 -10.86
N PRO A 268 -6.30 8.44 -12.01
CA PRO A 268 -5.09 9.27 -12.20
C PRO A 268 -5.36 10.75 -11.92
N ILE A 269 -4.30 11.50 -11.56
CA ILE A 269 -4.39 12.97 -11.42
C ILE A 269 -4.73 13.59 -12.76
N PRO A 270 -5.83 14.39 -12.89
CA PRO A 270 -6.20 15.00 -14.17
C PRO A 270 -5.12 15.96 -14.68
N PRO A 271 -4.99 16.10 -16.02
CA PRO A 271 -4.18 17.17 -16.60
C PRO A 271 -4.60 18.54 -16.06
N GLY A 272 -3.63 19.40 -15.75
CA GLY A 272 -3.90 20.75 -15.21
C GLY A 272 -4.25 20.80 -13.73
N HIS A 273 -4.33 19.68 -13.03
CA HIS A 273 -4.56 19.67 -11.59
C HIS A 273 -3.40 20.36 -10.84
N ARG A 274 -3.71 21.11 -9.76
CA ARG A 274 -2.72 21.89 -9.01
C ARG A 274 -1.55 21.08 -8.46
N LEU A 275 -1.75 19.81 -8.16
CA LEU A 275 -0.68 18.90 -7.69
C LEU A 275 0.53 18.86 -8.64
N TRP A 276 0.32 19.03 -9.94
CA TRP A 276 1.41 19.03 -10.92
C TRP A 276 2.33 20.27 -10.81
N THR A 277 1.81 21.37 -10.26
CA THR A 277 2.50 22.67 -10.20
C THR A 277 2.79 23.16 -8.79
N THR A 278 2.27 22.47 -7.77
CA THR A 278 2.54 22.80 -6.35
C THR A 278 4.04 22.71 -6.06
N LYS A 279 4.57 23.74 -5.41
CA LYS A 279 5.98 23.82 -5.05
C LYS A 279 6.35 22.74 -4.02
N ASN A 280 7.58 22.27 -4.10
CA ASN A 280 8.15 21.36 -3.10
C ASN A 280 7.37 20.04 -2.94
N LEU A 281 6.66 19.64 -3.98
CA LEU A 281 5.91 18.38 -4.07
C LEU A 281 6.60 17.44 -5.07
N ILE A 282 6.85 16.20 -4.64
CA ILE A 282 7.22 15.09 -5.52
C ILE A 282 5.98 14.19 -5.66
N VAL A 283 5.62 13.92 -6.91
CA VAL A 283 4.54 13.01 -7.31
C VAL A 283 5.14 11.73 -7.85
N SER A 284 4.71 10.59 -7.32
CA SER A 284 4.96 9.25 -7.84
C SER A 284 3.62 8.65 -8.25
N PRO A 285 3.49 7.95 -9.40
CA PRO A 285 2.20 7.54 -9.95
C PRO A 285 1.73 6.18 -9.40
N HIS A 286 1.58 6.06 -8.08
CA HIS A 286 1.12 4.88 -7.35
C HIS A 286 1.97 3.63 -7.63
N THR A 287 3.31 3.80 -7.55
CA THR A 287 4.31 2.76 -7.83
C THR A 287 5.34 2.59 -6.72
N ALA A 288 5.14 3.28 -5.58
CA ALA A 288 6.10 3.32 -4.46
C ALA A 288 6.41 1.95 -3.87
N ALA A 289 5.47 1.03 -3.97
CA ALA A 289 5.56 -0.27 -3.31
C ALA A 289 5.65 -1.46 -4.29
N ASP A 290 5.57 -1.22 -5.58
CA ASP A 290 5.61 -2.27 -6.61
C ASP A 290 7.04 -2.58 -7.05
N ASP A 291 7.35 -3.86 -7.11
CA ASP A 291 8.57 -4.40 -7.69
C ASP A 291 8.20 -5.53 -8.65
N PRO A 292 8.17 -5.28 -9.96
CA PRO A 292 7.75 -6.28 -10.94
C PRO A 292 8.53 -7.58 -10.89
N ALA A 293 9.79 -7.54 -10.46
CA ALA A 293 10.63 -8.74 -10.39
C ALA A 293 10.23 -9.70 -9.28
N THR A 294 9.67 -9.18 -8.19
CA THR A 294 9.36 -9.97 -6.98
C THR A 294 7.88 -10.08 -6.68
N TYR A 295 7.05 -9.25 -7.28
CA TYR A 295 5.62 -9.15 -6.99
C TYR A 295 4.88 -10.49 -7.12
N ASN A 296 4.90 -11.10 -8.30
CA ASN A 296 4.19 -12.35 -8.53
C ASN A 296 4.79 -13.55 -7.78
N PRO A 297 6.12 -13.73 -7.71
CA PRO A 297 6.71 -14.76 -6.85
C PRO A 297 6.26 -14.67 -5.39
N ILE A 298 6.30 -13.47 -4.79
CA ILE A 298 5.86 -13.27 -3.40
C ILE A 298 4.34 -13.47 -3.26
N SER A 299 3.56 -13.00 -4.24
CA SER A 299 2.10 -13.20 -4.24
C SER A 299 1.72 -14.68 -4.25
N LEU A 300 2.41 -15.49 -5.04
CA LEU A 300 2.21 -16.94 -5.05
C LEU A 300 2.65 -17.59 -3.73
N ASP A 301 3.77 -17.18 -3.18
CA ASP A 301 4.23 -17.69 -1.86
C ASP A 301 3.19 -17.39 -0.77
N LEU A 302 2.65 -16.17 -0.73
CA LEU A 302 1.58 -15.78 0.20
C LEU A 302 0.29 -16.59 -0.04
N PHE A 303 -0.11 -16.77 -1.31
CA PHE A 303 -1.27 -17.60 -1.62
C PHE A 303 -1.07 -19.04 -1.11
N LEU A 304 0.11 -19.63 -1.35
CA LEU A 304 0.43 -20.99 -0.91
C LEU A 304 0.46 -21.10 0.63
N GLU A 305 0.96 -20.08 1.34
CA GLU A 305 0.92 -20.02 2.81
C GLU A 305 -0.53 -20.01 3.33
N ASN A 306 -1.40 -19.21 2.70
CA ASN A 306 -2.82 -19.16 3.03
C ASN A 306 -3.51 -20.50 2.71
N LEU A 307 -3.20 -21.12 1.59
CA LEU A 307 -3.74 -22.43 1.20
C LEU A 307 -3.34 -23.51 2.20
N LEU A 308 -2.09 -23.50 2.67
CA LEU A 308 -1.61 -24.42 3.71
C LEU A 308 -2.33 -24.18 5.05
N ALA A 309 -2.52 -22.91 5.44
CA ALA A 309 -3.26 -22.56 6.65
C ALA A 309 -4.73 -23.05 6.55
N TRP A 310 -5.39 -22.81 5.42
CA TRP A 310 -6.77 -23.25 5.16
C TRP A 310 -6.89 -24.79 5.27
N ARG A 311 -6.04 -25.55 4.60
CA ARG A 311 -6.03 -27.03 4.65
C ARG A 311 -5.79 -27.58 6.04
N SER A 312 -5.05 -26.84 6.86
CA SER A 312 -4.72 -27.22 8.25
C SER A 312 -5.74 -26.70 9.27
N GLY A 313 -6.83 -26.07 8.84
CA GLY A 313 -7.83 -25.47 9.73
C GLY A 313 -7.31 -24.32 10.59
N ARG A 314 -6.19 -23.70 10.20
CA ARG A 314 -5.61 -22.53 10.88
C ARG A 314 -6.19 -21.24 10.31
N ALA A 315 -6.09 -20.15 11.08
CA ALA A 315 -6.43 -18.82 10.58
C ALA A 315 -5.56 -18.44 9.37
N LEU A 316 -6.18 -17.86 8.35
CA LEU A 316 -5.49 -17.44 7.13
C LEU A 316 -4.79 -16.10 7.38
N PRO A 317 -3.47 -16.00 7.13
CA PRO A 317 -2.72 -14.76 7.35
C PRO A 317 -3.27 -13.55 6.58
N ASN A 318 -3.78 -13.77 5.38
CA ASN A 318 -4.23 -12.73 4.46
C ASN A 318 -5.76 -12.68 4.30
N GLN A 319 -6.53 -13.32 5.17
CA GLN A 319 -7.99 -13.19 5.10
C GLN A 319 -8.39 -11.72 5.25
N PHE A 320 -9.22 -11.26 4.33
CA PHE A 320 -9.74 -9.89 4.34
C PHE A 320 -10.99 -9.81 5.21
N ASP A 321 -10.97 -8.91 6.17
CA ASP A 321 -12.14 -8.62 7.01
C ASP A 321 -13.01 -7.56 6.33
N ILE A 322 -14.10 -8.03 5.69
CA ILE A 322 -15.03 -7.17 4.96
C ILE A 322 -15.64 -6.09 5.86
N ALA A 323 -15.93 -6.42 7.13
CA ALA A 323 -16.54 -5.48 8.07
C ALA A 323 -15.59 -4.36 8.48
N ARG A 324 -14.29 -4.65 8.54
CA ARG A 324 -13.24 -3.66 8.84
C ARG A 324 -12.73 -2.94 7.61
N GLY A 325 -12.85 -3.54 6.42
CA GLY A 325 -12.35 -3.02 5.16
C GLY A 325 -10.83 -3.21 4.96
N TYR A 326 -10.19 -4.12 5.73
CA TYR A 326 -8.75 -4.44 5.59
C TYR A 326 -8.38 -5.81 6.18
#